data_c525553904e9f12ac78a6d9739009443
#
_entry.id   c525553904e9f12ac78a6d9739009443
#
_cell.length_a   1.000
_cell.length_b   1.000
_cell.length_c   1.000
_cell.angle_alpha   90.00
_cell.angle_beta   90.00
_cell.angle_gamma   90.00
#
_symmetry.space_group_name_H-M   'P 1'
#
loop_
_entity.id
_entity.type
_entity.pdbx_description
1 polymer ?
#
loop_
_entity_poly.entity_id
_entity_poly.type
_entity_poly.pdbx_seq_one_letter_code
_entity_poly.pdbx_strand_id
1 'polypeptide(L)'
;MGLRLPHLAEVVATRPPAAWFEIHPENFLANPHAAELLAEIARYYPVSAHTVGVSVGSAGGIDRAHLRRVRRLIDAVDPILVSGHLAWSTHEGEYLNDLLPLPYDANTLATIARHVDEVQQVLGRAYLVENPSSYVGFAGSTMTEVAFLAALVERTGCKLLCDVSNIHLSAHNMGFDAQAYIDELPADAIGELHLGGFTVEEEPGEPDGTLLVDTHADRVAAPAWDLYADALRRFGDRPTLIEWDNDIPAFATLLDEAATADAVRARVLAPEVRRAATG
;
A
#
# COMPACT_ATOMS: atom_id res chain seq x y z
N MET A 1 -7.78 -1.19 8.51
CA MET A 1 -8.47 -0.06 7.84
C MET A 1 -7.63 1.19 7.96
N GLY A 2 -7.58 2.01 6.90
CA GLY A 2 -6.94 3.32 6.94
C GLY A 2 -7.61 4.23 7.99
N LEU A 3 -6.81 4.76 8.92
CA LEU A 3 -7.27 5.69 9.95
C LEU A 3 -6.97 7.12 9.52
N ARG A 4 -8.00 7.86 9.15
CA ARG A 4 -7.88 9.25 8.68
C ARG A 4 -8.30 10.22 9.78
N LEU A 5 -7.80 11.45 9.74
CA LEU A 5 -8.02 12.46 10.80
C LEU A 5 -9.48 12.64 11.24
N PRO A 6 -10.47 12.64 10.32
CA PRO A 6 -11.88 12.80 10.71
C PRO A 6 -12.41 11.70 11.64
N HIS A 7 -11.84 10.51 11.59
CA HIS A 7 -12.31 9.36 12.35
C HIS A 7 -11.70 9.22 13.74
N LEU A 8 -10.62 9.93 14.05
CA LEU A 8 -9.86 9.75 15.30
C LEU A 8 -10.73 9.85 16.55
N ALA A 9 -11.54 10.92 16.63
CA ALA A 9 -12.39 11.16 17.80
C ALA A 9 -13.47 10.07 17.96
N GLU A 10 -14.06 9.62 16.85
CA GLU A 10 -15.04 8.53 16.84
C GLU A 10 -14.42 7.21 17.32
N VAL A 11 -13.24 6.85 16.79
CA VAL A 11 -12.53 5.62 17.17
C VAL A 11 -12.17 5.62 18.66
N VAL A 12 -11.69 6.74 19.19
CA VAL A 12 -11.42 6.88 20.65
C VAL A 12 -12.68 6.69 21.47
N ALA A 13 -13.81 7.31 21.04
CA ALA A 13 -15.05 7.31 21.79
C ALA A 13 -15.79 5.96 21.72
N THR A 14 -15.82 5.32 20.56
CA THR A 14 -16.68 4.15 20.30
C THR A 14 -15.95 2.81 20.40
N ARG A 15 -14.62 2.81 20.22
CA ARG A 15 -13.78 1.60 20.17
C ARG A 15 -14.38 0.52 19.25
N PRO A 16 -14.52 0.81 17.96
CA PRO A 16 -15.18 -0.06 17.00
C PRO A 16 -14.41 -1.40 16.86
N PRO A 17 -15.08 -2.47 16.40
CA PRO A 17 -14.49 -3.81 16.27
C PRO A 17 -13.54 -3.90 15.05
N ALA A 18 -12.49 -3.08 15.01
CA ALA A 18 -11.43 -3.15 14.02
C ALA A 18 -10.31 -4.07 14.52
N ALA A 19 -9.70 -4.85 13.64
CA ALA A 19 -8.56 -5.69 13.99
C ALA A 19 -7.29 -4.83 14.19
N TRP A 20 -7.09 -3.81 13.36
CA TRP A 20 -5.96 -2.89 13.41
C TRP A 20 -6.22 -1.67 12.52
N PHE A 21 -5.38 -0.65 12.67
CA PHE A 21 -5.47 0.58 11.88
C PHE A 21 -4.15 0.88 11.19
N GLU A 22 -4.23 1.54 10.03
CA GLU A 22 -3.08 2.14 9.38
C GLU A 22 -3.17 3.65 9.38
N ILE A 23 -2.02 4.29 9.61
CA ILE A 23 -1.87 5.73 9.60
C ILE A 23 -0.88 6.16 8.51
N HIS A 24 -1.07 7.37 7.99
CA HIS A 24 -0.02 8.12 7.32
C HIS A 24 0.72 8.95 8.37
N PRO A 25 1.97 8.62 8.72
CA PRO A 25 2.72 9.34 9.76
C PRO A 25 2.74 10.85 9.54
N GLU A 26 2.80 11.28 8.29
CA GLU A 26 2.87 12.69 7.89
C GLU A 26 1.70 13.52 8.40
N ASN A 27 0.52 12.93 8.52
CA ASN A 27 -0.69 13.59 9.05
C ASN A 27 -0.57 13.97 10.53
N PHE A 28 0.39 13.37 11.26
CA PHE A 28 0.57 13.54 12.70
C PHE A 28 1.79 14.38 13.06
N LEU A 29 2.76 14.56 12.12
CA LEU A 29 4.04 15.22 12.41
C LEU A 29 3.92 16.70 12.82
N ALA A 30 2.86 17.36 12.39
CA ALA A 30 2.61 18.78 12.69
C ALA A 30 1.26 19.02 13.41
N ASN A 31 0.61 17.94 13.89
CA ASN A 31 -0.69 18.00 14.55
C ASN A 31 -0.64 17.33 15.94
N PRO A 32 -0.26 18.06 17.00
CA PRO A 32 -0.12 17.49 18.34
C PRO A 32 -1.42 16.86 18.87
N HIS A 33 -2.57 17.48 18.60
CA HIS A 33 -3.85 16.93 19.03
C HIS A 33 -4.17 15.58 18.36
N ALA A 34 -3.94 15.48 17.06
CA ALA A 34 -4.09 14.19 16.38
C ALA A 34 -3.10 13.14 16.93
N ALA A 35 -1.87 13.54 17.23
CA ALA A 35 -0.88 12.63 17.81
C ALA A 35 -1.29 12.13 19.21
N GLU A 36 -1.95 12.96 20.05
CA GLU A 36 -2.51 12.53 21.34
C GLU A 36 -3.63 11.50 21.14
N LEU A 37 -4.56 11.73 20.20
CA LEU A 37 -5.62 10.77 19.89
C LEU A 37 -5.04 9.45 19.33
N LEU A 38 -4.04 9.53 18.46
CA LEU A 38 -3.34 8.35 17.95
C LEU A 38 -2.68 7.55 19.09
N ALA A 39 -2.01 8.22 20.00
CA ALA A 39 -1.40 7.57 21.16
C ALA A 39 -2.43 6.85 22.04
N GLU A 40 -3.65 7.40 22.17
CA GLU A 40 -4.76 6.72 22.85
C GLU A 40 -5.24 5.50 22.07
N ILE A 41 -5.42 5.62 20.73
CA ILE A 41 -5.84 4.52 19.87
C ILE A 41 -4.84 3.36 19.89
N ALA A 42 -3.55 3.65 19.81
CA ALA A 42 -2.47 2.65 19.83
C ALA A 42 -2.40 1.84 21.14
N ARG A 43 -3.07 2.28 22.23
CA ARG A 43 -3.20 1.48 23.46
C ARG A 43 -4.18 0.32 23.34
N TYR A 44 -5.08 0.36 22.37
CA TYR A 44 -6.16 -0.62 22.20
C TYR A 44 -6.09 -1.40 20.90
N TYR A 45 -5.43 -0.81 19.88
CA TYR A 45 -5.32 -1.40 18.55
C TYR A 45 -3.87 -1.49 18.09
N PRO A 46 -3.46 -2.58 17.43
CA PRO A 46 -2.27 -2.58 16.62
C PRO A 46 -2.38 -1.48 15.54
N VAL A 47 -1.24 -0.85 15.23
CA VAL A 47 -1.17 0.20 14.20
C VAL A 47 -0.09 -0.18 13.20
N SER A 48 -0.32 0.02 11.90
CA SER A 48 0.72 0.11 10.87
C SER A 48 0.96 1.56 10.47
N ALA A 49 2.09 1.84 9.86
CA ALA A 49 2.48 3.17 9.44
C ALA A 49 2.89 3.15 7.97
N HIS A 50 2.07 3.76 7.11
CA HIS A 50 2.31 3.87 5.69
C HIS A 50 2.84 5.27 5.36
N THR A 51 4.13 5.38 4.98
CA THR A 51 4.81 6.66 4.77
C THR A 51 4.57 7.17 3.35
N VAL A 52 3.99 8.34 3.22
CA VAL A 52 3.67 8.96 1.93
C VAL A 52 4.72 9.98 1.47
N GLY A 53 5.58 10.44 2.38
CA GLY A 53 6.57 11.49 2.10
C GLY A 53 8.03 11.02 2.09
N VAL A 54 8.33 9.73 2.26
CA VAL A 54 9.73 9.24 2.30
C VAL A 54 10.38 9.24 0.91
N SER A 55 9.62 9.03 -0.16
CA SER A 55 10.05 9.22 -1.55
C SER A 55 11.35 8.47 -1.90
N VAL A 56 11.34 7.14 -1.78
CA VAL A 56 12.53 6.29 -2.02
C VAL A 56 13.08 6.40 -3.45
N GLY A 57 12.26 6.85 -4.41
CA GLY A 57 12.62 7.07 -5.81
C GLY A 57 13.30 8.41 -6.09
N SER A 58 13.41 9.34 -5.14
CA SER A 58 13.99 10.66 -5.37
C SER A 58 15.46 10.59 -5.80
N ALA A 59 15.80 11.20 -6.93
CA ALA A 59 17.18 11.28 -7.43
C ALA A 59 18.12 12.04 -6.48
N GLY A 60 17.60 13.01 -5.72
CA GLY A 60 18.33 13.79 -4.72
C GLY A 60 18.60 13.06 -3.41
N GLY A 61 18.12 11.82 -3.26
CA GLY A 61 18.25 11.04 -2.03
C GLY A 61 17.10 11.27 -1.03
N ILE A 62 17.18 10.61 0.11
CA ILE A 62 16.17 10.67 1.18
C ILE A 62 16.31 11.98 1.98
N ASP A 63 15.20 12.67 2.23
CA ASP A 63 15.16 13.75 3.21
C ASP A 63 15.34 13.18 4.63
N ARG A 64 16.58 13.22 5.11
CA ARG A 64 16.94 12.72 6.44
C ARG A 64 16.27 13.48 7.58
N ALA A 65 15.91 14.75 7.37
CA ALA A 65 15.22 15.53 8.39
C ALA A 65 13.77 15.06 8.52
N HIS A 66 13.11 14.82 7.39
CA HIS A 66 11.78 14.23 7.33
C HIS A 66 11.79 12.82 7.93
N LEU A 67 12.67 11.94 7.46
CA LEU A 67 12.77 10.55 7.95
C LEU A 67 13.02 10.47 9.48
N ARG A 68 13.81 11.39 10.06
CA ARG A 68 13.96 11.47 11.52
C ARG A 68 12.68 11.89 12.24
N ARG A 69 11.82 12.72 11.62
CA ARG A 69 10.52 13.05 12.21
C ARG A 69 9.58 11.84 12.18
N VAL A 70 9.53 11.15 11.05
CA VAL A 70 8.80 9.88 10.91
C VAL A 70 9.29 8.86 11.95
N ARG A 71 10.61 8.68 12.08
CA ARG A 71 11.20 7.77 13.08
C ARG A 71 10.72 8.06 14.50
N ARG A 72 10.67 9.34 14.93
CA ARG A 72 10.19 9.69 16.29
C ARG A 72 8.74 9.28 16.51
N LEU A 73 7.87 9.43 15.50
CA LEU A 73 6.49 8.97 15.60
C LEU A 73 6.42 7.44 15.66
N ILE A 74 7.17 6.75 14.81
CA ILE A 74 7.29 5.29 14.81
C ILE A 74 7.76 4.76 16.16
N ASP A 75 8.75 5.39 16.77
CA ASP A 75 9.24 5.00 18.11
C ASP A 75 8.19 5.22 19.21
N ALA A 76 7.31 6.22 19.05
CA ALA A 76 6.25 6.51 20.02
C ALA A 76 5.03 5.60 19.88
N VAL A 77 4.70 5.16 18.66
CA VAL A 77 3.51 4.36 18.34
C VAL A 77 3.83 2.87 18.31
N ASP A 78 5.08 2.50 17.99
CA ASP A 78 5.59 1.14 17.78
C ASP A 78 4.71 0.32 16.82
N PRO A 79 4.56 0.75 15.56
CA PRO A 79 3.68 0.10 14.60
C PRO A 79 4.15 -1.31 14.27
N ILE A 80 3.19 -2.20 13.98
CA ILE A 80 3.46 -3.60 13.60
C ILE A 80 4.14 -3.73 12.23
N LEU A 81 3.82 -2.82 11.29
CA LEU A 81 4.37 -2.74 9.94
C LEU A 81 4.71 -1.29 9.62
N VAL A 82 5.70 -1.09 8.75
CA VAL A 82 6.05 0.23 8.18
C VAL A 82 6.28 0.08 6.70
N SER A 83 5.60 0.89 5.90
CA SER A 83 5.56 0.79 4.45
C SER A 83 5.68 2.15 3.76
N GLY A 84 5.74 2.13 2.45
CA GLY A 84 5.66 3.26 1.54
C GLY A 84 6.00 2.87 0.11
N HIS A 85 5.87 3.79 -0.83
CA HIS A 85 5.73 3.54 -2.25
C HIS A 85 7.05 3.39 -3.01
N LEU A 86 7.05 2.56 -4.06
CA LEU A 86 8.08 2.53 -5.10
C LEU A 86 7.87 3.70 -6.08
N ALA A 87 8.03 4.92 -5.58
CA ALA A 87 7.78 6.14 -6.32
C ALA A 87 8.68 7.28 -5.84
N TRP A 88 8.65 8.39 -6.55
CA TRP A 88 9.22 9.65 -6.06
C TRP A 88 8.14 10.73 -5.98
N SER A 89 8.22 11.54 -4.93
CA SER A 89 7.31 12.65 -4.64
C SER A 89 8.06 13.91 -4.22
N THR A 90 9.40 13.88 -4.20
CA THR A 90 10.21 15.04 -3.83
C THR A 90 11.31 15.30 -4.86
N HIS A 91 11.48 16.57 -5.23
CA HIS A 91 12.53 17.02 -6.14
C HIS A 91 13.06 18.38 -5.69
N GLU A 92 14.39 18.54 -5.57
CA GLU A 92 15.05 19.78 -5.17
C GLU A 92 14.47 20.47 -3.92
N GLY A 93 13.98 19.67 -2.97
CA GLY A 93 13.38 20.18 -1.71
C GLY A 93 11.91 20.54 -1.79
N GLU A 94 11.29 20.42 -2.94
CA GLU A 94 9.84 20.56 -3.12
C GLU A 94 9.15 19.20 -3.03
N TYR A 95 8.00 19.17 -2.36
CA TYR A 95 7.12 18.02 -2.29
C TYR A 95 6.02 18.15 -3.34
N LEU A 96 5.91 17.13 -4.17
CA LEU A 96 4.85 16.97 -5.16
C LEU A 96 3.83 16.02 -4.55
N ASN A 97 2.58 16.45 -4.46
CA ASN A 97 1.53 15.63 -3.87
C ASN A 97 1.03 14.57 -4.87
N ASP A 98 1.95 13.72 -5.30
CA ASP A 98 1.71 12.66 -6.28
C ASP A 98 2.78 11.56 -6.16
N LEU A 99 2.46 10.36 -6.65
CA LEU A 99 3.37 9.23 -6.76
C LEU A 99 3.90 9.14 -8.19
N LEU A 100 5.08 9.70 -8.41
CA LEU A 100 5.65 9.80 -9.75
C LEU A 100 6.41 8.52 -10.11
N PRO A 101 6.26 8.06 -11.39
CA PRO A 101 6.79 6.79 -11.85
C PRO A 101 8.31 6.82 -12.03
N LEU A 102 8.89 5.64 -12.15
CA LEU A 102 10.33 5.40 -12.25
C LEU A 102 10.65 4.51 -13.46
N PRO A 103 11.79 4.71 -14.15
CA PRO A 103 12.26 3.71 -15.08
C PRO A 103 12.78 2.48 -14.33
N TYR A 104 12.36 1.29 -14.74
CA TYR A 104 12.82 0.04 -14.13
C TYR A 104 14.07 -0.45 -14.86
N ASP A 105 15.22 -0.01 -14.37
CA ASP A 105 16.55 -0.37 -14.88
C ASP A 105 17.55 -0.63 -13.73
N ALA A 106 18.75 -1.11 -14.08
CA ALA A 106 19.78 -1.44 -13.10
C ALA A 106 20.28 -0.25 -12.28
N ASN A 107 20.28 0.97 -12.83
CA ASN A 107 20.76 2.18 -12.17
C ASN A 107 19.72 2.67 -11.15
N THR A 108 18.47 2.69 -11.56
CA THR A 108 17.33 3.02 -10.69
C THR A 108 17.25 2.02 -9.54
N LEU A 109 17.37 0.72 -9.84
CA LEU A 109 17.38 -0.33 -8.82
C LEU A 109 18.53 -0.12 -7.81
N ALA A 110 19.74 0.19 -8.27
CA ALA A 110 20.87 0.44 -7.37
C ALA A 110 20.64 1.68 -6.48
N THR A 111 19.99 2.70 -7.01
CA THR A 111 19.64 3.91 -6.26
C THR A 111 18.59 3.64 -5.21
N ILE A 112 17.49 3.00 -5.59
CA ILE A 112 16.37 2.69 -4.68
C ILE A 112 16.80 1.68 -3.61
N ALA A 113 17.59 0.66 -3.95
CA ALA A 113 18.10 -0.28 -2.96
C ALA A 113 18.91 0.44 -1.86
N ARG A 114 19.76 1.39 -2.23
CA ARG A 114 20.51 2.21 -1.27
C ARG A 114 19.60 3.07 -0.39
N HIS A 115 18.51 3.62 -0.96
CA HIS A 115 17.54 4.43 -0.22
C HIS A 115 16.70 3.57 0.74
N VAL A 116 16.24 2.41 0.30
CA VAL A 116 15.52 1.46 1.14
C VAL A 116 16.39 0.96 2.29
N ASP A 117 17.67 0.65 2.04
CA ASP A 117 18.63 0.30 3.10
C ASP A 117 18.79 1.45 4.11
N GLU A 118 18.91 2.70 3.64
CA GLU A 118 18.99 3.87 4.53
C GLU A 118 17.72 4.01 5.37
N VAL A 119 16.54 3.84 4.78
CA VAL A 119 15.26 3.89 5.48
C VAL A 119 15.21 2.80 6.56
N GLN A 120 15.52 1.54 6.21
CA GLN A 120 15.55 0.42 7.16
C GLN A 120 16.53 0.65 8.31
N GLN A 121 17.73 1.15 8.02
CA GLN A 121 18.73 1.49 9.02
C GLN A 121 18.26 2.59 9.98
N VAL A 122 17.68 3.66 9.44
CA VAL A 122 17.16 4.76 10.28
C VAL A 122 15.97 4.29 11.10
N LEU A 123 15.05 3.53 10.54
CA LEU A 123 13.86 3.05 11.25
C LEU A 123 14.16 1.87 12.17
N GLY A 124 15.27 1.14 11.96
CA GLY A 124 15.66 -0.02 12.77
C GLY A 124 14.74 -1.24 12.58
N ARG A 125 14.03 -1.32 11.44
CA ARG A 125 13.07 -2.39 11.11
C ARG A 125 12.95 -2.60 9.61
N ALA A 126 12.38 -3.72 9.20
CA ALA A 126 12.06 -3.96 7.81
C ALA A 126 11.07 -2.90 7.30
N TYR A 127 11.25 -2.50 6.05
CA TYR A 127 10.35 -1.58 5.33
C TYR A 127 9.64 -2.36 4.24
N LEU A 128 8.35 -2.14 4.08
CA LEU A 128 7.57 -2.72 3.01
C LEU A 128 7.49 -1.72 1.85
N VAL A 129 7.88 -2.16 0.67
CA VAL A 129 7.82 -1.33 -0.55
C VAL A 129 6.58 -1.71 -1.33
N GLU A 130 5.76 -0.73 -1.64
CA GLU A 130 4.50 -0.89 -2.34
C GLU A 130 4.64 -0.68 -3.84
N ASN A 131 3.92 -1.47 -4.63
CA ASN A 131 3.70 -1.26 -6.06
C ASN A 131 2.69 -0.12 -6.28
N PRO A 132 3.10 1.02 -6.86
CA PRO A 132 2.20 2.13 -7.14
C PRO A 132 1.31 1.84 -8.35
N SER A 133 0.23 2.61 -8.49
CA SER A 133 -0.55 2.65 -9.74
C SER A 133 0.27 3.26 -10.88
N SER A 134 0.14 2.70 -12.10
CA SER A 134 0.91 3.09 -13.27
C SER A 134 0.02 3.59 -14.40
N TYR A 135 0.39 4.75 -14.97
CA TYR A 135 -0.30 5.41 -16.09
C TYR A 135 0.59 5.57 -17.31
N VAL A 136 1.90 5.50 -17.11
CA VAL A 136 2.90 5.69 -18.16
C VAL A 136 4.07 4.74 -17.95
N GLY A 137 4.65 4.26 -19.05
CA GLY A 137 5.86 3.46 -19.05
C GLY A 137 7.05 4.24 -19.60
N PHE A 138 8.26 3.86 -19.21
CA PHE A 138 9.50 4.43 -19.74
C PHE A 138 10.09 3.51 -20.80
N ALA A 139 10.33 4.05 -21.99
CA ALA A 139 10.98 3.30 -23.07
C ALA A 139 12.40 2.80 -22.70
N GLY A 140 13.02 3.42 -21.69
CA GLY A 140 14.33 3.02 -21.18
C GLY A 140 14.29 1.92 -20.12
N SER A 141 13.12 1.47 -19.68
CA SER A 141 13.01 0.35 -18.75
C SER A 141 13.52 -0.94 -19.39
N THR A 142 14.34 -1.68 -18.67
CA THR A 142 14.98 -2.93 -19.14
C THR A 142 14.49 -4.16 -18.41
N MET A 143 13.59 -3.99 -17.45
CA MET A 143 12.93 -5.07 -16.70
C MET A 143 11.49 -4.71 -16.38
N THR A 144 10.68 -5.71 -16.03
CA THR A 144 9.31 -5.50 -15.53
C THR A 144 9.34 -4.98 -14.10
N GLU A 145 8.25 -4.38 -13.64
CA GLU A 145 8.10 -3.94 -12.25
C GLU A 145 8.26 -5.11 -11.27
N VAL A 146 7.67 -6.26 -11.57
CA VAL A 146 7.80 -7.46 -10.73
C VAL A 146 9.25 -7.92 -10.61
N ALA A 147 10.00 -7.95 -11.72
CA ALA A 147 11.42 -8.28 -11.71
C ALA A 147 12.24 -7.26 -10.90
N PHE A 148 11.86 -5.97 -10.98
CA PHE A 148 12.48 -4.91 -10.21
C PHE A 148 12.22 -5.08 -8.70
N LEU A 149 10.97 -5.31 -8.30
CA LEU A 149 10.59 -5.56 -6.90
C LEU A 149 11.28 -6.80 -6.34
N ALA A 150 11.32 -7.90 -7.09
CA ALA A 150 12.02 -9.11 -6.68
C ALA A 150 13.52 -8.86 -6.46
N ALA A 151 14.18 -8.16 -7.39
CA ALA A 151 15.59 -7.80 -7.26
C ALA A 151 15.86 -6.81 -6.10
N LEU A 152 14.91 -5.92 -5.81
CA LEU A 152 14.98 -5.01 -4.65
C LEU A 152 14.93 -5.79 -3.33
N VAL A 153 13.99 -6.73 -3.20
CA VAL A 153 13.90 -7.63 -2.05
C VAL A 153 15.19 -8.43 -1.86
N GLU A 154 15.72 -9.03 -2.92
CA GLU A 154 16.96 -9.78 -2.86
C GLU A 154 18.15 -8.94 -2.35
N ARG A 155 18.24 -7.68 -2.79
CA ARG A 155 19.36 -6.79 -2.44
C ARG A 155 19.28 -6.22 -1.03
N THR A 156 18.08 -5.92 -0.54
CA THR A 156 17.89 -5.11 0.68
C THR A 156 17.25 -5.90 1.83
N GLY A 157 16.69 -7.07 1.54
CA GLY A 157 15.89 -7.81 2.52
C GLY A 157 14.59 -7.11 2.92
N CYS A 158 14.17 -6.06 2.21
CA CYS A 158 12.87 -5.42 2.43
C CYS A 158 11.72 -6.41 2.19
N LYS A 159 10.54 -6.04 2.63
CA LYS A 159 9.32 -6.75 2.29
C LYS A 159 8.53 -5.96 1.24
N LEU A 160 7.44 -6.54 0.77
CA LEU A 160 6.52 -5.89 -0.16
C LEU A 160 5.16 -5.70 0.50
N LEU A 161 4.59 -4.54 0.27
CA LEU A 161 3.17 -4.30 0.37
C LEU A 161 2.63 -4.48 -1.05
N CYS A 162 1.71 -5.41 -1.22
CA CYS A 162 1.07 -5.64 -2.51
C CYS A 162 -0.29 -4.94 -2.51
N ASP A 163 -0.39 -3.81 -3.19
CA ASP A 163 -1.68 -3.19 -3.48
C ASP A 163 -2.30 -3.87 -4.70
N VAL A 164 -3.38 -4.61 -4.43
CA VAL A 164 -4.11 -5.40 -5.43
C VAL A 164 -4.94 -4.50 -6.35
N SER A 165 -5.46 -3.38 -5.83
CA SER A 165 -6.18 -2.39 -6.62
C SER A 165 -5.25 -1.70 -7.62
N ASN A 166 -4.03 -1.33 -7.20
CA ASN A 166 -3.00 -0.75 -8.06
C ASN A 166 -2.58 -1.70 -9.18
N ILE A 167 -2.49 -3.01 -8.89
CA ILE A 167 -2.25 -4.02 -9.94
C ILE A 167 -3.38 -4.03 -10.96
N HIS A 168 -4.65 -4.02 -10.49
CA HIS A 168 -5.81 -4.00 -11.38
C HIS A 168 -5.84 -2.74 -12.26
N LEU A 169 -5.64 -1.55 -11.65
CA LEU A 169 -5.58 -0.28 -12.37
C LEU A 169 -4.47 -0.28 -13.43
N SER A 170 -3.26 -0.63 -12.99
CA SER A 170 -2.09 -0.65 -13.85
C SER A 170 -2.23 -1.65 -15.00
N ALA A 171 -2.82 -2.82 -14.74
CA ALA A 171 -3.09 -3.82 -15.76
C ALA A 171 -4.05 -3.30 -16.84
N HIS A 172 -5.12 -2.59 -16.42
CA HIS A 172 -6.04 -1.93 -17.35
C HIS A 172 -5.33 -0.84 -18.16
N ASN A 173 -4.68 0.10 -17.48
CA ASN A 173 -4.08 1.29 -18.09
C ASN A 173 -2.89 0.97 -19.00
N MET A 174 -2.10 -0.06 -18.64
CA MET A 174 -0.86 -0.41 -19.32
C MET A 174 -0.95 -1.66 -20.21
N GLY A 175 -2.08 -2.38 -20.16
CA GLY A 175 -2.36 -3.52 -21.02
C GLY A 175 -1.57 -4.79 -20.69
N PHE A 176 -1.32 -5.09 -19.41
CA PHE A 176 -0.69 -6.34 -18.98
C PHE A 176 -1.67 -7.26 -18.21
N ASP A 177 -1.27 -8.49 -17.96
CA ASP A 177 -2.09 -9.47 -17.23
C ASP A 177 -1.88 -9.33 -15.72
N ALA A 178 -2.93 -8.92 -15.00
CA ALA A 178 -2.91 -8.74 -13.54
C ALA A 178 -2.67 -10.06 -12.78
N GLN A 179 -3.18 -11.19 -13.28
CA GLN A 179 -2.97 -12.49 -12.66
C GLN A 179 -1.50 -12.92 -12.80
N ALA A 180 -0.92 -12.76 -13.99
CA ALA A 180 0.49 -13.06 -14.21
C ALA A 180 1.39 -12.21 -13.30
N TYR A 181 1.04 -10.93 -13.08
CA TYR A 181 1.75 -10.06 -12.15
C TYR A 181 1.76 -10.65 -10.72
N ILE A 182 0.60 -11.07 -10.19
CA ILE A 182 0.49 -11.70 -8.86
C ILE A 182 1.29 -13.02 -8.80
N ASP A 183 1.21 -13.84 -9.85
CA ASP A 183 1.88 -15.14 -9.88
C ASP A 183 3.41 -15.02 -9.87
N GLU A 184 3.96 -13.98 -10.46
CA GLU A 184 5.39 -13.70 -10.53
C GLU A 184 5.96 -13.03 -9.26
N LEU A 185 5.12 -12.38 -8.43
CA LEU A 185 5.59 -11.74 -7.19
C LEU A 185 6.22 -12.75 -6.22
N PRO A 186 7.30 -12.38 -5.51
CA PRO A 186 7.94 -13.24 -4.52
C PRO A 186 7.04 -13.41 -3.28
N ALA A 187 6.28 -14.51 -3.21
CA ALA A 187 5.25 -14.73 -2.20
C ALA A 187 5.74 -14.60 -0.74
N ASP A 188 6.98 -15.04 -0.46
CA ASP A 188 7.58 -14.96 0.88
C ASP A 188 7.95 -13.53 1.29
N ALA A 189 8.02 -12.61 0.34
CA ALA A 189 8.31 -11.21 0.60
C ALA A 189 7.05 -10.40 0.91
N ILE A 190 5.86 -10.88 0.54
CA ILE A 190 4.61 -10.16 0.78
C ILE A 190 4.32 -10.11 2.28
N GLY A 191 4.30 -8.92 2.84
CA GLY A 191 4.02 -8.65 4.26
C GLY A 191 2.62 -8.10 4.52
N GLU A 192 2.01 -7.46 3.53
CA GLU A 192 0.74 -6.76 3.62
C GLU A 192 0.04 -6.71 2.26
N LEU A 193 -1.29 -6.63 2.26
CA LEU A 193 -2.12 -6.41 1.08
C LEU A 193 -2.94 -5.14 1.27
N HIS A 194 -3.03 -4.30 0.24
CA HIS A 194 -3.92 -3.14 0.21
C HIS A 194 -5.03 -3.33 -0.83
N LEU A 195 -6.16 -2.70 -0.56
CA LEU A 195 -7.34 -2.59 -1.41
C LEU A 195 -7.93 -1.20 -1.28
N GLY A 196 -8.05 -0.48 -2.39
CA GLY A 196 -8.68 0.83 -2.48
C GLY A 196 -9.71 0.91 -3.61
N GLY A 197 -10.56 1.92 -3.57
CA GLY A 197 -11.43 2.27 -4.67
C GLY A 197 -10.73 3.19 -5.67
N PHE A 198 -11.27 3.26 -6.90
CA PHE A 198 -10.75 4.09 -7.97
C PHE A 198 -11.87 4.79 -8.72
N THR A 199 -11.53 5.82 -9.51
CA THR A 199 -12.47 6.44 -10.44
C THR A 199 -12.17 6.03 -11.88
N VAL A 200 -13.21 6.08 -12.72
CA VAL A 200 -13.10 5.82 -14.16
C VAL A 200 -13.23 7.15 -14.87
N GLU A 201 -12.23 7.50 -15.67
CA GLU A 201 -12.20 8.71 -16.48
C GLU A 201 -12.10 8.37 -17.97
N GLU A 202 -12.47 9.32 -18.85
CA GLU A 202 -12.22 9.18 -20.27
C GLU A 202 -10.72 9.31 -20.56
N GLU A 203 -10.17 8.42 -21.37
CA GLU A 203 -8.78 8.48 -21.77
C GLU A 203 -8.56 9.63 -22.78
N PRO A 204 -7.65 10.59 -22.48
CA PRO A 204 -7.44 11.73 -23.35
C PRO A 204 -6.94 11.30 -24.74
N GLY A 205 -7.74 11.59 -25.78
CA GLY A 205 -7.38 11.34 -27.17
C GLY A 205 -7.78 9.97 -27.73
N GLU A 206 -8.36 9.09 -26.90
CA GLU A 206 -8.88 7.79 -27.33
C GLU A 206 -10.41 7.77 -27.19
N PRO A 207 -11.16 7.88 -28.31
CA PRO A 207 -12.62 7.74 -28.25
C PRO A 207 -12.97 6.35 -27.70
N ASP A 208 -13.83 6.30 -26.70
CA ASP A 208 -14.23 5.08 -25.98
C ASP A 208 -13.13 4.45 -25.08
N GLY A 209 -11.96 5.06 -24.96
CA GLY A 209 -10.92 4.67 -24.01
C GLY A 209 -11.27 5.06 -22.57
N THR A 210 -10.91 4.24 -21.60
CA THR A 210 -11.10 4.51 -20.18
C THR A 210 -9.77 4.45 -19.45
N LEU A 211 -9.54 5.43 -18.55
CA LEU A 211 -8.43 5.47 -17.63
C LEU A 211 -8.95 5.18 -16.22
N LEU A 212 -8.37 4.23 -15.54
CA LEU A 212 -8.65 3.99 -14.12
C LEU A 212 -7.69 4.83 -13.29
N VAL A 213 -8.24 5.75 -12.47
CA VAL A 213 -7.47 6.68 -11.66
C VAL A 213 -7.52 6.26 -10.19
N ASP A 214 -6.35 6.10 -9.61
CA ASP A 214 -6.14 5.73 -8.22
C ASP A 214 -6.50 6.90 -7.29
N THR A 215 -7.76 6.95 -6.92
CA THR A 215 -8.29 8.04 -6.09
C THR A 215 -8.50 7.66 -4.64
N HIS A 216 -8.59 6.37 -4.33
CA HIS A 216 -8.98 5.88 -3.00
C HIS A 216 -10.18 6.67 -2.42
N ALA A 217 -11.18 6.96 -3.28
CA ALA A 217 -12.34 7.79 -2.94
C ALA A 217 -13.67 7.04 -3.01
N ASP A 218 -13.65 5.75 -3.29
CA ASP A 218 -14.85 4.92 -3.47
C ASP A 218 -14.63 3.51 -2.89
N ARG A 219 -15.68 2.71 -2.93
CA ARG A 219 -15.64 1.29 -2.55
C ARG A 219 -14.74 0.49 -3.48
N VAL A 220 -14.15 -0.57 -2.94
CA VAL A 220 -13.37 -1.52 -3.73
C VAL A 220 -14.26 -2.16 -4.81
N ALA A 221 -13.80 -2.11 -6.05
CA ALA A 221 -14.56 -2.61 -7.20
C ALA A 221 -14.52 -4.15 -7.30
N ALA A 222 -15.54 -4.74 -7.92
CA ALA A 222 -15.66 -6.19 -8.07
C ALA A 222 -14.42 -6.86 -8.68
N PRO A 223 -13.78 -6.33 -9.75
CA PRO A 223 -12.55 -6.94 -10.28
C PRO A 223 -11.38 -6.96 -9.30
N ALA A 224 -11.26 -5.93 -8.44
CA ALA A 224 -10.22 -5.91 -7.42
C ALA A 224 -10.49 -6.95 -6.31
N TRP A 225 -11.76 -7.19 -5.94
CA TRP A 225 -12.13 -8.29 -5.04
C TRP A 225 -11.81 -9.68 -5.60
N ASP A 226 -12.02 -9.89 -6.91
CA ASP A 226 -11.67 -11.17 -7.56
C ASP A 226 -10.15 -11.37 -7.55
N LEU A 227 -9.39 -10.34 -7.90
CA LEU A 227 -7.92 -10.37 -7.86
C LEU A 227 -7.37 -10.54 -6.44
N TYR A 228 -8.03 -9.97 -5.42
CA TYR A 228 -7.71 -10.19 -4.02
C TYR A 228 -7.88 -11.66 -3.61
N ALA A 229 -8.93 -12.31 -4.11
CA ALA A 229 -9.10 -13.75 -3.86
C ALA A 229 -7.94 -14.57 -4.45
N ASP A 230 -7.43 -14.19 -5.62
CA ASP A 230 -6.26 -14.82 -6.24
C ASP A 230 -4.97 -14.52 -5.47
N ALA A 231 -4.78 -13.28 -5.01
CA ALA A 231 -3.68 -12.90 -4.14
C ALA A 231 -3.66 -13.73 -2.83
N LEU A 232 -4.81 -13.94 -2.20
CA LEU A 232 -4.92 -14.81 -1.01
C LEU A 232 -4.57 -16.27 -1.31
N ARG A 233 -4.99 -16.81 -2.47
CA ARG A 233 -4.61 -18.18 -2.87
C ARG A 233 -3.10 -18.31 -3.08
N ARG A 234 -2.49 -17.28 -3.64
CA ARG A 234 -1.05 -17.25 -3.98
C ARG A 234 -0.17 -16.99 -2.77
N PHE A 235 -0.52 -16.03 -1.93
CA PHE A 235 0.32 -15.56 -0.82
C PHE A 235 -0.07 -16.15 0.54
N GLY A 236 -1.26 -16.75 0.64
CA GLY A 236 -1.83 -17.19 1.90
C GLY A 236 -2.40 -16.04 2.72
N ASP A 237 -2.61 -16.28 4.00
CA ASP A 237 -3.14 -15.28 4.95
C ASP A 237 -2.13 -14.16 5.18
N ARG A 238 -2.48 -12.94 4.77
CA ARG A 238 -1.70 -11.72 4.99
C ARG A 238 -2.58 -10.64 5.61
N PRO A 239 -2.02 -9.75 6.46
CA PRO A 239 -2.70 -8.54 6.87
C PRO A 239 -3.23 -7.82 5.64
N THR A 240 -4.52 -7.48 5.64
CA THR A 240 -5.17 -6.78 4.53
C THR A 240 -5.78 -5.49 5.02
N LEU A 241 -5.48 -4.40 4.33
CA LEU A 241 -5.97 -3.07 4.61
C LEU A 241 -7.03 -2.65 3.57
N ILE A 242 -8.08 -2.00 4.03
CA ILE A 242 -8.94 -1.18 3.19
C ILE A 242 -8.45 0.26 3.29
N GLU A 243 -8.02 0.81 2.17
CA GLU A 243 -7.52 2.17 2.05
C GLU A 243 -8.59 3.10 1.48
N TRP A 244 -8.72 4.27 2.11
CA TRP A 244 -9.64 5.32 1.66
C TRP A 244 -9.07 6.69 2.04
N ASP A 245 -8.64 7.48 1.03
CA ASP A 245 -7.81 8.67 1.23
C ASP A 245 -8.50 9.98 0.87
N ASN A 246 -9.42 9.93 -0.07
CA ASN A 246 -10.17 11.08 -0.53
C ASN A 246 -11.66 10.87 -0.28
N ASP A 247 -12.43 11.95 -0.21
CA ASP A 247 -13.89 11.89 0.05
C ASP A 247 -14.24 10.93 1.19
N ILE A 248 -13.53 11.12 2.32
CA ILE A 248 -13.55 10.22 3.48
C ILE A 248 -15.00 9.93 3.91
N PRO A 249 -15.46 8.68 3.87
CA PRO A 249 -16.83 8.31 4.15
C PRO A 249 -17.12 8.25 5.66
N ALA A 250 -18.36 7.99 6.02
CA ALA A 250 -18.69 7.61 7.39
C ALA A 250 -17.90 6.34 7.80
N PHE A 251 -17.48 6.27 9.05
CA PHE A 251 -16.66 5.16 9.55
C PHE A 251 -17.33 3.78 9.37
N ALA A 252 -18.67 3.73 9.44
CA ALA A 252 -19.44 2.52 9.17
C ALA A 252 -19.21 1.94 7.76
N THR A 253 -18.98 2.80 6.76
CA THR A 253 -18.67 2.35 5.38
C THR A 253 -17.32 1.61 5.33
N LEU A 254 -16.32 2.08 6.06
CA LEU A 254 -15.01 1.39 6.15
C LEU A 254 -15.14 0.05 6.87
N LEU A 255 -15.99 -0.04 7.90
CA LEU A 255 -16.29 -1.31 8.58
C LEU A 255 -16.95 -2.32 7.64
N ASP A 256 -17.87 -1.87 6.76
CA ASP A 256 -18.54 -2.73 5.78
C ASP A 256 -17.53 -3.28 4.75
N GLU A 257 -16.61 -2.44 4.25
CA GLU A 257 -15.54 -2.88 3.33
C GLU A 257 -14.59 -3.87 4.00
N ALA A 258 -14.20 -3.59 5.25
CA ALA A 258 -13.36 -4.52 6.01
C ALA A 258 -14.06 -5.86 6.26
N ALA A 259 -15.35 -5.85 6.54
CA ALA A 259 -16.15 -7.08 6.69
C ALA A 259 -16.24 -7.85 5.35
N THR A 260 -16.27 -7.15 4.22
CA THR A 260 -16.21 -7.77 2.88
C THR A 260 -14.87 -8.46 2.66
N ALA A 261 -13.75 -7.81 3.00
CA ALA A 261 -12.42 -8.40 2.93
C ALA A 261 -12.32 -9.67 3.80
N ASP A 262 -12.82 -9.61 5.03
CA ASP A 262 -12.86 -10.77 5.94
C ASP A 262 -13.70 -11.91 5.37
N ALA A 263 -14.83 -11.62 4.73
CA ALA A 263 -15.69 -12.63 4.09
C ALA A 263 -14.98 -13.31 2.90
N VAL A 264 -14.30 -12.55 2.05
CA VAL A 264 -13.50 -13.08 0.95
C VAL A 264 -12.38 -13.97 1.51
N ARG A 265 -11.62 -13.47 2.49
CA ARG A 265 -10.53 -14.18 3.16
C ARG A 265 -11.00 -15.50 3.75
N ALA A 266 -12.10 -15.49 4.52
CA ALA A 266 -12.67 -16.68 5.14
C ALA A 266 -13.09 -17.72 4.08
N ARG A 267 -13.68 -17.28 2.97
CA ARG A 267 -14.09 -18.15 1.86
C ARG A 267 -12.91 -18.79 1.15
N VAL A 268 -11.87 -18.01 0.89
CA VAL A 268 -10.69 -18.46 0.10
C VAL A 268 -9.79 -19.37 0.91
N LEU A 269 -9.57 -19.06 2.18
CA LEU A 269 -8.65 -19.78 3.05
C LEU A 269 -9.34 -20.91 3.85
N ALA A 270 -10.65 -21.12 3.65
CA ALA A 270 -11.35 -22.23 4.26
C ALA A 270 -10.69 -23.57 3.86
N PRO A 271 -10.45 -24.49 4.81
CA PRO A 271 -9.95 -25.83 4.46
C PRO A 271 -10.92 -26.51 3.48
N GLU A 272 -10.42 -27.02 2.36
CA GLU A 272 -11.21 -27.86 1.47
C GLU A 272 -11.78 -29.04 2.27
N VAL A 273 -13.09 -29.04 2.48
CA VAL A 273 -13.78 -30.23 2.98
C VAL A 273 -13.69 -31.28 1.89
N ARG A 274 -12.68 -32.16 1.97
CA ARG A 274 -12.63 -33.37 1.14
C ARG A 274 -13.94 -34.10 1.36
N ARG A 275 -14.87 -33.99 0.43
CA ARG A 275 -16.00 -34.91 0.33
C ARG A 275 -15.38 -36.28 0.11
N ALA A 276 -15.34 -37.09 1.17
CA ALA A 276 -15.06 -38.50 1.04
C ALA A 276 -16.07 -39.06 0.03
N ALA A 277 -15.58 -39.48 -1.12
CA ALA A 277 -16.37 -40.26 -2.06
C ALA A 277 -16.77 -41.52 -1.31
N THR A 278 -18.01 -41.59 -0.85
CA THR A 278 -18.64 -42.86 -0.48
C THR A 278 -18.84 -43.62 -1.76
N GLY A 279 -17.92 -44.61 -2.01
CA GLY A 279 -18.09 -45.66 -3.03
C GLY A 279 -19.12 -46.67 -2.57
#